data_f1fb9c6dd2100647b27236ec8e68f3f7
#
_entry.id   f1fb9c6dd2100647b27236ec8e68f3f7
#
_cell.length_a   1.000
_cell.length_b   1.000
_cell.length_c   1.000
_cell.angle_alpha   90.00
_cell.angle_beta   90.00
_cell.angle_gamma   90.00
#
_symmetry.space_group_name_H-M   'P 1'
#
loop_
_entity.id
_entity.type
_entity.pdbx_description
1 polymer ?
#
loop_
_entity_poly.entity_id
_entity_poly.type
_entity_poly.pdbx_seq_one_letter_code
_entity_poly.pdbx_strand_id
1 'polypeptide(L)' 'MARIDDLKAKTEDQLSEELGNLKREAFNLRFQAATNQLEKPSRVREVRRDIARIKTVQNERVRSAAK' A
#
# COMPACT_ATOMS: atom_id res chain seq x y z
N MET A 1 2.00 4.85 -10.52
CA MET A 1 2.56 4.37 -9.25
C MET A 1 2.91 5.56 -8.37
N ALA A 2 2.45 5.55 -7.13
CA ALA A 2 2.70 6.66 -6.23
C ALA A 2 4.15 6.67 -5.78
N ARG A 3 4.79 7.83 -5.85
CA ARG A 3 6.15 8.01 -5.35
C ARG A 3 6.10 8.29 -3.85
N ILE A 4 7.19 7.98 -3.14
CA ILE A 4 7.24 8.19 -1.71
C ILE A 4 7.07 9.68 -1.33
N ASP A 5 7.51 10.59 -2.20
CA ASP A 5 7.32 12.01 -1.99
C ASP A 5 5.84 12.39 -2.03
N ASP A 6 5.09 11.80 -2.96
CA ASP A 6 3.65 12.01 -3.05
C ASP A 6 2.94 11.49 -1.80
N LEU A 7 3.39 10.36 -1.26
CA LEU A 7 2.85 9.78 -0.05
C LEU A 7 3.13 10.68 1.17
N LYS A 8 4.30 11.28 1.22
CA LYS A 8 4.65 12.19 2.32
C LYS A 8 3.82 13.46 2.32
N ALA A 9 3.30 13.87 1.16
CA ALA A 9 2.44 15.04 1.05
C ALA A 9 1.00 14.76 1.49
N LYS A 10 0.60 13.50 1.63
CA LYS A 10 -0.76 13.13 1.99
C LYS A 10 -0.99 13.19 3.49
N THR A 11 -2.24 13.44 3.88
CA THR A 11 -2.64 13.39 5.29
C THR A 11 -2.69 11.95 5.79
N GLU A 12 -2.71 11.78 7.12
CA GLU A 12 -2.83 10.44 7.71
C GLU A 12 -4.11 9.75 7.29
N ASP A 13 -5.22 10.48 7.21
CA ASP A 13 -6.50 9.93 6.77
C ASP A 13 -6.41 9.42 5.34
N GLN A 14 -5.77 10.18 4.46
CA GLN A 14 -5.56 9.77 3.07
C GLN A 14 -4.67 8.53 2.97
N LEU A 15 -3.61 8.48 3.77
CA LEU A 15 -2.72 7.33 3.80
C LEU A 15 -3.43 6.08 4.31
N SER A 16 -4.23 6.23 5.36
CA SER A 16 -4.99 5.11 5.92
C SER A 16 -6.02 4.59 4.93
N GLU A 17 -6.70 5.47 4.23
CA GLU A 17 -7.67 5.10 3.20
C GLU A 17 -7.00 4.36 2.06
N GLU A 18 -5.89 4.87 1.55
CA GLU A 18 -5.14 4.22 0.49
C GLU A 18 -4.63 2.85 0.92
N LEU A 19 -4.12 2.76 2.14
CA LEU A 19 -3.63 1.50 2.68
C LEU A 19 -4.76 0.47 2.75
N GLY A 20 -5.94 0.88 3.22
CA GLY A 20 -7.11 0.02 3.26
C GLY A 20 -7.50 -0.49 1.88
N ASN A 21 -7.51 0.40 0.89
CA ASN A 21 -7.82 0.04 -0.49
C ASN A 21 -6.80 -0.93 -1.07
N LEU A 22 -5.52 -0.69 -0.82
CA LEU A 22 -4.44 -1.55 -1.30
C LEU A 22 -4.48 -2.93 -0.64
N LYS A 23 -4.79 -3.00 0.65
CA LYS A 23 -4.93 -4.28 1.34
C LYS A 23 -6.08 -5.09 0.77
N ARG A 24 -7.19 -4.43 0.46
CA ARG A 24 -8.35 -5.08 -0.17
C ARG A 24 -7.97 -5.61 -1.55
N GLU A 25 -7.27 -4.82 -2.33
CA GLU A 25 -6.79 -5.24 -3.65
C GLU A 25 -5.82 -6.42 -3.53
N ALA A 26 -4.89 -6.37 -2.57
CA ALA A 26 -3.95 -7.47 -2.33
C ALA A 26 -4.69 -8.77 -1.99
N PHE A 27 -5.74 -8.69 -1.18
CA PHE A 27 -6.56 -9.82 -0.83
C PHE A 27 -7.23 -10.42 -2.08
N ASN A 28 -7.81 -9.57 -2.92
CA ASN A 28 -8.45 -10.01 -4.15
C ASN A 28 -7.45 -10.66 -5.11
N LEU A 29 -6.26 -10.09 -5.23
CA LEU A 29 -5.21 -10.64 -6.08
C LEU A 29 -4.75 -12.01 -5.57
N ARG A 30 -4.64 -12.19 -4.27
CA ARG A 30 -4.32 -13.48 -3.67
C ARG A 30 -5.39 -14.52 -4.00
N PHE A 31 -6.64 -14.11 -3.91
CA PHE A 31 -7.77 -14.99 -4.24
C PHE A 31 -7.70 -15.40 -5.71
N GLN A 32 -7.45 -14.44 -6.60
CA GLN A 32 -7.31 -14.72 -8.03
C GLN A 32 -6.16 -15.67 -8.33
N ALA A 33 -5.02 -15.48 -7.65
CA ALA A 33 -3.88 -16.38 -7.81
C ALA A 33 -4.21 -17.80 -7.36
N ALA A 34 -4.96 -17.94 -6.27
CA ALA A 34 -5.34 -19.25 -5.74
C ALA A 34 -6.30 -19.99 -6.68
N THR A 35 -7.08 -19.25 -7.47
CA THR A 35 -8.04 -19.83 -8.41
C THR A 35 -7.54 -19.86 -9.85
N ASN A 36 -6.25 -19.53 -10.05
CA ASN A 36 -5.62 -19.44 -11.38
C ASN A 36 -6.26 -18.40 -12.30
N GLN A 37 -6.86 -17.37 -11.73
CA GLN A 37 -7.50 -16.29 -12.50
C GLN A 37 -6.68 -15.01 -12.54
N LEU A 38 -5.44 -15.05 -12.04
CA LEU A 38 -4.57 -13.89 -12.01
C LEU A 38 -4.02 -13.57 -13.39
N GLU A 39 -4.41 -12.42 -13.93
CA GLU A 39 -4.00 -12.00 -15.26
C GLU A 39 -2.66 -11.25 -15.26
N LYS A 40 -2.39 -10.47 -14.20
CA LYS A 40 -1.19 -9.62 -14.12
C LYS A 40 -0.42 -9.88 -12.82
N PRO A 41 0.54 -10.81 -12.83
CA PRO A 41 1.36 -11.06 -11.63
C PRO A 41 2.12 -9.83 -11.15
N SER A 42 2.51 -8.94 -12.09
CA SER A 42 3.23 -7.70 -11.74
C SER A 42 2.41 -6.79 -10.82
N ARG A 43 1.08 -6.83 -10.91
CA ARG A 43 0.22 -6.01 -10.05
C ARG A 43 0.35 -6.41 -8.58
N VAL A 44 0.55 -7.69 -8.29
CA VAL A 44 0.79 -8.18 -6.93
C VAL A 44 2.01 -7.49 -6.33
N ARG A 45 3.10 -7.42 -7.11
CA ARG A 45 4.33 -6.78 -6.66
C ARG A 45 4.14 -5.29 -6.43
N GLU A 46 3.43 -4.63 -7.34
CA GLU A 46 3.15 -3.19 -7.23
C GLU A 46 2.36 -2.88 -5.96
N VAL A 47 1.30 -3.64 -5.70
CA VAL A 47 0.45 -3.43 -4.52
C VAL A 47 1.25 -3.66 -3.24
N ARG A 48 2.04 -4.73 -3.18
CA ARG A 48 2.89 -5.00 -2.02
C ARG A 48 3.89 -3.88 -1.77
N ARG A 49 4.49 -3.38 -2.83
CA ARG A 49 5.46 -2.28 -2.75
C ARG A 49 4.81 -1.00 -2.26
N ASP A 50 3.63 -0.67 -2.78
CA ASP A 50 2.89 0.51 -2.38
C ASP A 50 2.46 0.43 -0.91
N ILE A 51 1.99 -0.72 -0.45
CA ILE A 51 1.65 -0.95 0.95
C ILE A 51 2.87 -0.71 1.83
N ALA A 52 4.03 -1.24 1.45
CA ALA A 52 5.27 -1.07 2.20
C ALA A 52 5.67 0.40 2.29
N ARG A 53 5.51 1.14 1.20
CA ARG A 53 5.83 2.59 1.17
C ARG A 53 4.93 3.37 2.11
N ILE A 54 3.63 3.10 2.09
CA ILE A 54 2.68 3.79 2.96
C ILE A 54 3.00 3.49 4.42
N LYS A 55 3.28 2.23 4.76
CA LYS A 55 3.65 1.86 6.11
C LYS A 55 4.93 2.55 6.56
N THR A 56 5.90 2.69 5.66
CA THR A 56 7.15 3.38 5.96
C THR A 56 6.88 4.84 6.31
N VAL A 57 6.06 5.53 5.51
CA VAL A 57 5.72 6.93 5.76
C VAL A 57 4.99 7.08 7.08
N GLN A 58 4.04 6.21 7.38
CA GLN A 58 3.30 6.23 8.64
C GLN A 58 4.23 6.00 9.83
N ASN A 59 5.17 5.08 9.72
CA ASN A 59 6.16 4.81 10.76
C ASN A 59 7.06 6.03 11.01
N GLU A 60 7.49 6.68 9.95
CA GLU A 60 8.31 7.89 10.08
C GLU A 60 7.57 8.99 10.85
N ARG A 61 6.27 9.16 10.57
CA ARG A 61 5.44 10.14 11.27
C ARG A 61 5.29 9.81 12.74
N VAL A 62 5.07 8.53 13.07
CA VAL A 62 4.98 8.07 14.46
C VAL A 62 6.29 8.32 15.19
N ARG A 63 7.42 8.00 14.57
CA ARG A 63 8.74 8.24 15.16
C ARG A 63 8.99 9.72 15.41
N SER A 64 8.60 10.56 14.46
CA SER A 64 8.75 12.01 14.60
C SER A 64 7.90 12.55 15.74
N ALA A 65 6.68 12.02 15.90
CA ALA A 65 5.78 12.42 16.97
C ALA A 65 6.22 11.92 18.34
N ALA A 66 6.94 10.80 18.39
CA ALA A 66 7.36 10.17 19.63
C ALA A 66 8.60 10.80 20.27
N LYS A 67 9.29 11.70 19.56
CA LYS A 67 10.49 12.34 20.09
C LYS A 67 10.20 13.49 21.05
#